data_05da988e6e09a3e4fa3b691189f66634
#
_entry.id   05da988e6e09a3e4fa3b691189f66634
#
_cell.length_a   1.000
_cell.length_b   1.000
_cell.length_c   1.000
_cell.angle_alpha   90.00
_cell.angle_beta   90.00
_cell.angle_gamma   90.00
#
_symmetry.space_group_name_H-M   'P 1'
#
loop_
_entity.id
_entity.type
_entity.pdbx_description
1 polymer ?
#
loop_
_entity_poly.entity_id
_entity_poly.type
_entity_poly.pdbx_seq_one_letter_code
_entity_poly.pdbx_strand_id
1 'polypeptide(L)'
;VPPRSPLPPRHGLQAAWLRTPDRGKEPPGAWATMRDFLVARLGPLGADGVDRMLAAGEFVDAAGRPLTGAEAYTPHTFVWFHRELRAEPRVPFELRVVYADERIVVMDKPHFLSTIPRGRHVTESVVVRARQQLDLPGLGPAHRLDRLTAGLVLLTTEQRWRAAYQQVFEHRLVSKRYLALANHDPRLALPRTVRSHIVKRRGSLQAQEIPGLEPNAETLIELDEVRGSLARYRLTPRTGRTHQLRLHLNSLGLPILGDPLYPEVLDVDIDDFSTPLKLLAAELEFTDPVDGRPRQFRSARALDWPTVE
;
A
#
# COMPACT_ATOMS: atom_id res chain seq x y z
N VAL A 1 18.22 7.88 10.05
CA VAL A 1 18.09 7.25 8.72
C VAL A 1 19.20 6.22 8.58
N PRO A 2 18.95 4.98 8.16
CA PRO A 2 19.99 3.99 7.95
C PRO A 2 20.93 4.44 6.81
N PRO A 3 22.19 4.02 6.82
CA PRO A 3 23.10 4.23 5.71
C PRO A 3 22.60 3.47 4.46
N ARG A 4 23.22 3.71 3.32
CA ARG A 4 22.91 2.95 2.10
C ARG A 4 23.21 1.47 2.33
N SER A 5 22.27 0.60 1.91
CA SER A 5 22.45 -0.84 2.01
C SER A 5 23.67 -1.31 1.21
N PRO A 6 24.54 -2.13 1.80
CA PRO A 6 25.64 -2.78 1.06
C PRO A 6 25.13 -3.92 0.17
N LEU A 7 23.91 -4.45 0.46
CA LEU A 7 23.30 -5.50 -0.33
C LEU A 7 22.46 -4.90 -1.47
N PRO A 8 22.53 -5.45 -2.69
CA PRO A 8 21.69 -5.05 -3.80
C PRO A 8 20.22 -5.43 -3.52
N PRO A 9 19.25 -4.82 -4.20
CA PRO A 9 17.87 -5.27 -4.15
C PRO A 9 17.74 -6.70 -4.65
N ARG A 10 16.87 -7.50 -4.01
CA ARG A 10 16.55 -8.87 -4.42
C ARG A 10 15.05 -9.00 -4.63
N HIS A 11 14.62 -9.52 -5.79
CA HIS A 11 13.21 -9.65 -6.17
C HIS A 11 12.42 -8.31 -6.07
N GLY A 12 13.03 -7.17 -6.45
CA GLY A 12 12.41 -5.84 -6.35
C GLY A 12 12.30 -5.29 -4.91
N LEU A 13 12.84 -6.00 -3.91
CA LEU A 13 12.84 -5.60 -2.51
C LEU A 13 14.22 -5.10 -2.09
N GLN A 14 14.23 -4.02 -1.31
CA GLN A 14 15.45 -3.57 -0.63
C GLN A 14 15.79 -4.53 0.52
N ALA A 15 17.08 -4.68 0.81
CA ALA A 15 17.52 -5.43 1.97
C ALA A 15 16.89 -4.86 3.26
N ALA A 16 16.52 -5.73 4.17
CA ALA A 16 16.12 -5.38 5.52
C ALA A 16 17.35 -5.01 6.35
N TRP A 17 17.11 -4.27 7.42
CA TRP A 17 18.17 -3.91 8.36
C TRP A 17 17.67 -3.94 9.80
N LEU A 18 18.58 -4.22 10.70
CA LEU A 18 18.44 -4.02 12.14
C LEU A 18 19.51 -3.05 12.61
N ARG A 19 19.18 -2.20 13.57
CA ARG A 19 20.14 -1.42 14.31
C ARG A 19 20.24 -1.97 15.71
N THR A 20 21.43 -2.28 16.15
CA THR A 20 21.70 -2.70 17.52
C THR A 20 21.45 -1.54 18.48
N PRO A 21 20.56 -1.68 19.49
CA PRO A 21 20.29 -0.64 20.46
C PRO A 21 21.45 -0.46 21.45
N ASP A 22 21.37 0.62 22.23
CA ASP A 22 22.25 0.81 23.36
C ASP A 22 21.94 -0.20 24.49
N ARG A 23 22.95 -0.82 25.07
CA ARG A 23 22.81 -1.76 26.19
C ARG A 23 22.12 -1.15 27.41
N GLY A 24 22.18 0.15 27.58
CA GLY A 24 21.58 0.85 28.73
C GLY A 24 20.06 0.81 28.81
N LYS A 25 19.38 0.32 27.72
CA LYS A 25 17.91 0.18 27.65
C LYS A 25 17.42 -1.28 27.75
N GLU A 26 18.34 -2.23 27.82
CA GLU A 26 18.04 -3.66 27.90
C GLU A 26 18.60 -4.23 29.23
N PRO A 27 18.08 -5.37 29.74
CA PRO A 27 18.63 -6.00 30.91
C PRO A 27 20.13 -6.26 30.76
N PRO A 28 20.96 -6.09 31.82
CA PRO A 28 22.38 -6.36 31.75
C PRO A 28 22.66 -7.78 31.26
N GLY A 29 23.48 -7.93 30.24
CA GLY A 29 23.82 -9.24 29.67
C GLY A 29 22.82 -9.85 28.70
N ALA A 30 21.82 -9.09 28.24
CA ALA A 30 20.79 -9.61 27.33
C ALA A 30 21.36 -10.26 26.07
N TRP A 31 22.48 -9.73 25.53
CA TRP A 31 23.16 -10.28 24.36
C TRP A 31 24.67 -10.26 24.55
N ALA A 32 25.30 -11.43 24.57
CA ALA A 32 26.77 -11.55 24.61
C ALA A 32 27.35 -11.41 23.20
N THR A 33 26.65 -11.98 22.21
CA THR A 33 27.08 -12.04 20.82
C THR A 33 26.08 -11.38 19.87
N MET A 34 26.51 -11.16 18.62
CA MET A 34 25.60 -10.70 17.54
C MET A 34 24.53 -11.76 17.23
N ARG A 35 24.86 -13.05 17.35
CA ARG A 35 23.88 -14.14 17.21
C ARG A 35 22.75 -14.01 18.25
N ASP A 36 23.05 -13.79 19.52
CA ASP A 36 22.04 -13.65 20.58
C ASP A 36 21.07 -12.52 20.29
N PHE A 37 21.60 -11.39 19.80
CA PHE A 37 20.80 -10.26 19.37
C PHE A 37 19.88 -10.61 18.19
N LEU A 38 20.41 -11.27 17.16
CA LEU A 38 19.64 -11.65 15.97
C LEU A 38 18.51 -12.62 16.31
N VAL A 39 18.78 -13.65 17.14
CA VAL A 39 17.77 -14.59 17.61
C VAL A 39 16.66 -13.86 18.39
N ALA A 40 17.03 -12.96 19.29
CA ALA A 40 16.04 -12.19 20.06
C ALA A 40 15.18 -11.27 19.19
N ARG A 41 15.74 -10.68 18.13
CA ARG A 41 15.02 -9.71 17.27
C ARG A 41 14.27 -10.34 16.10
N LEU A 42 14.69 -11.51 15.66
CA LEU A 42 14.10 -12.25 14.53
C LEU A 42 13.34 -13.48 15.01
N GLY A 43 12.57 -13.32 16.10
CA GLY A 43 11.79 -14.40 16.72
C GLY A 43 11.02 -15.32 15.75
N PRO A 44 10.37 -14.80 14.67
CA PRO A 44 9.70 -15.66 13.68
C PRO A 44 10.62 -16.62 12.91
N LEU A 45 11.93 -16.34 12.82
CA LEU A 45 12.94 -17.21 12.20
C LEU A 45 13.39 -18.34 13.15
N GLY A 46 13.31 -18.10 14.47
CA GLY A 46 13.89 -18.99 15.47
C GLY A 46 15.42 -19.01 15.47
N ALA A 47 16.01 -19.72 16.42
CA ALA A 47 17.49 -19.85 16.51
C ALA A 47 18.06 -20.57 15.29
N ASP A 48 17.44 -21.69 14.87
CA ASP A 48 17.90 -22.50 13.74
C ASP A 48 17.89 -21.73 12.42
N GLY A 49 16.87 -20.88 12.21
CA GLY A 49 16.80 -20.01 11.03
C GLY A 49 17.90 -18.96 11.01
N VAL A 50 18.18 -18.35 12.15
CA VAL A 50 19.29 -17.38 12.29
C VAL A 50 20.64 -18.07 12.06
N ASP A 51 20.86 -19.25 12.63
CA ASP A 51 22.11 -20.01 12.47
C ASP A 51 22.35 -20.43 11.01
N ARG A 52 21.32 -20.88 10.32
CA ARG A 52 21.38 -21.19 8.89
C ARG A 52 21.78 -19.97 8.05
N MET A 53 21.17 -18.82 8.30
CA MET A 53 21.47 -17.58 7.59
C MET A 53 22.87 -17.05 7.91
N LEU A 54 23.35 -17.18 9.16
CA LEU A 54 24.71 -16.84 9.55
C LEU A 54 25.72 -17.75 8.81
N ALA A 55 25.50 -19.07 8.80
CA ALA A 55 26.35 -20.03 8.10
C ALA A 55 26.39 -19.77 6.58
N ALA A 56 25.28 -19.28 6.00
CA ALA A 56 25.20 -18.90 4.59
C ALA A 56 25.79 -17.51 4.29
N GLY A 57 26.24 -16.74 5.30
CA GLY A 57 26.77 -15.38 5.14
C GLY A 57 25.72 -14.35 4.72
N GLU A 58 24.45 -14.58 5.03
CA GLU A 58 23.32 -13.75 4.60
C GLU A 58 23.12 -12.51 5.49
N PHE A 59 23.68 -12.49 6.68
CA PHE A 59 23.77 -11.28 7.52
C PHE A 59 25.09 -10.57 7.27
N VAL A 60 25.02 -9.29 6.91
CA VAL A 60 26.23 -8.50 6.64
C VAL A 60 26.26 -7.21 7.48
N ASP A 61 27.45 -6.73 7.77
CA ASP A 61 27.68 -5.43 8.39
C ASP A 61 27.49 -4.26 7.41
N ALA A 62 27.69 -3.02 7.84
CA ALA A 62 27.57 -1.84 6.99
C ALA A 62 28.62 -1.76 5.86
N ALA A 63 29.69 -2.55 5.94
CA ALA A 63 30.71 -2.67 4.90
C ALA A 63 30.43 -3.85 3.94
N GLY A 64 29.34 -4.59 4.15
CA GLY A 64 29.00 -5.77 3.34
C GLY A 64 29.76 -7.05 3.73
N ARG A 65 30.45 -7.07 4.88
CA ARG A 65 31.17 -8.25 5.35
C ARG A 65 30.20 -9.18 6.08
N PRO A 66 30.20 -10.49 5.77
CA PRO A 66 29.37 -11.45 6.48
C PRO A 66 29.66 -11.50 7.98
N LEU A 67 28.59 -11.60 8.79
CA LEU A 67 28.68 -11.88 10.21
C LEU A 67 28.73 -13.39 10.43
N THR A 68 29.57 -13.84 11.36
CA THR A 68 29.64 -15.24 11.79
C THR A 68 28.68 -15.52 12.97
N GLY A 69 28.24 -14.45 13.64
CA GLY A 69 27.43 -14.51 14.84
C GLY A 69 28.22 -14.64 16.14
N ALA A 70 29.48 -15.08 16.06
CA ALA A 70 30.37 -15.20 17.23
C ALA A 70 30.96 -13.85 17.69
N GLU A 71 30.83 -12.81 16.87
CA GLU A 71 31.32 -11.47 17.23
C GLU A 71 30.62 -10.97 18.50
N ALA A 72 31.38 -10.30 19.34
CA ALA A 72 30.81 -9.66 20.53
C ALA A 72 29.74 -8.64 20.10
N TYR A 73 28.65 -8.59 20.87
CA TYR A 73 27.63 -7.59 20.64
C TYR A 73 28.17 -6.18 20.62
N THR A 74 27.95 -5.45 19.55
CA THR A 74 28.37 -4.05 19.39
C THR A 74 27.15 -3.16 19.21
N PRO A 75 26.88 -2.18 20.10
CA PRO A 75 25.76 -1.25 19.98
C PRO A 75 25.92 -0.32 18.78
N HIS A 76 24.79 0.27 18.34
CA HIS A 76 24.71 1.26 17.25
C HIS A 76 25.22 0.80 15.88
N THR A 77 25.35 -0.50 15.68
CA THR A 77 25.75 -1.12 14.40
C THR A 77 24.52 -1.43 13.54
N PHE A 78 24.69 -1.41 12.23
CA PHE A 78 23.66 -1.88 11.31
C PHE A 78 24.00 -3.28 10.80
N VAL A 79 22.98 -4.15 10.82
CA VAL A 79 23.05 -5.49 10.21
C VAL A 79 22.04 -5.52 9.08
N TRP A 80 22.49 -5.91 7.89
CA TRP A 80 21.70 -5.99 6.68
C TRP A 80 21.48 -7.45 6.26
N PHE A 81 20.29 -7.75 5.73
CA PHE A 81 19.96 -9.10 5.26
C PHE A 81 18.76 -9.07 4.32
N HIS A 82 18.59 -10.10 3.53
CA HIS A 82 17.34 -10.33 2.81
C HIS A 82 16.42 -11.20 3.64
N ARG A 83 15.15 -10.76 3.77
CA ARG A 83 14.14 -11.59 4.45
C ARG A 83 13.83 -12.81 3.59
N GLU A 84 13.68 -13.97 4.22
CA GLU A 84 13.06 -15.11 3.55
C GLU A 84 11.62 -14.73 3.16
N LEU A 85 11.31 -14.92 1.89
CA LEU A 85 9.98 -14.64 1.37
C LEU A 85 9.14 -15.91 1.43
N ARG A 86 7.95 -15.79 1.97
CA ARG A 86 6.95 -16.86 1.87
C ARG A 86 6.42 -16.91 0.44
N ALA A 87 6.01 -18.08 -0.01
CA ALA A 87 5.26 -18.21 -1.24
C ALA A 87 3.95 -17.42 -1.12
N GLU A 88 3.73 -16.54 -2.07
CA GLU A 88 2.51 -15.72 -2.16
C GLU A 88 1.71 -16.16 -3.39
N PRO A 89 0.37 -16.30 -3.28
CA PRO A 89 -0.47 -16.51 -4.44
C PRO A 89 -0.31 -15.35 -5.41
N ARG A 90 0.02 -15.66 -6.66
CA ARG A 90 0.19 -14.64 -7.68
C ARG A 90 -1.16 -14.03 -8.04
N VAL A 91 -1.27 -12.70 -7.94
CA VAL A 91 -2.44 -11.97 -8.42
C VAL A 91 -2.50 -12.10 -9.95
N PRO A 92 -3.54 -12.77 -10.52
CA PRO A 92 -3.57 -13.19 -11.93
C PRO A 92 -3.89 -12.06 -12.91
N PHE A 93 -3.73 -10.80 -12.47
CA PHE A 93 -4.05 -9.62 -13.27
C PHE A 93 -2.81 -8.82 -13.60
N GLU A 94 -2.82 -8.24 -14.80
CA GLU A 94 -1.73 -7.41 -15.30
C GLU A 94 -1.64 -6.06 -14.58
N LEU A 95 -0.43 -5.64 -14.23
CA LEU A 95 -0.10 -4.29 -13.79
C LEU A 95 0.39 -3.49 -15.00
N ARG A 96 -0.35 -2.45 -15.42
CA ARG A 96 -0.08 -1.70 -16.64
C ARG A 96 0.58 -0.37 -16.34
N VAL A 97 1.49 0.05 -17.21
CA VAL A 97 2.06 1.40 -17.22
C VAL A 97 1.13 2.30 -18.04
N VAL A 98 0.68 3.40 -17.44
CA VAL A 98 -0.11 4.45 -18.13
C VAL A 98 0.82 5.54 -18.64
N TYR A 99 1.83 5.88 -17.86
CA TYR A 99 2.80 6.92 -18.19
C TYR A 99 4.12 6.67 -17.47
N ALA A 100 5.23 7.02 -18.12
CA ALA A 100 6.54 7.01 -17.49
C ALA A 100 7.40 8.15 -18.05
N ASP A 101 8.11 8.85 -17.17
CA ASP A 101 9.18 9.79 -17.50
C ASP A 101 10.35 9.61 -16.51
N GLU A 102 11.32 10.53 -16.53
CA GLU A 102 12.51 10.48 -15.67
C GLU A 102 12.18 10.60 -14.17
N ARG A 103 11.01 11.17 -13.79
CA ARG A 103 10.62 11.48 -12.42
C ARG A 103 9.53 10.59 -11.88
N ILE A 104 8.53 10.26 -12.71
CA ILE A 104 7.32 9.56 -12.28
C ILE A 104 6.97 8.40 -13.20
N VAL A 105 6.32 7.42 -12.60
CA VAL A 105 5.61 6.35 -13.29
C VAL A 105 4.18 6.29 -12.77
N VAL A 106 3.19 6.33 -13.66
CA VAL A 106 1.79 6.11 -13.33
C VAL A 106 1.42 4.69 -13.72
N MET A 107 1.04 3.90 -12.73
CA MET A 107 0.61 2.53 -12.91
C MET A 107 -0.90 2.42 -12.84
N ASP A 108 -1.51 1.58 -13.69
CA ASP A 108 -2.91 1.18 -13.59
C ASP A 108 -3.00 -0.16 -12.84
N LYS A 109 -3.21 -0.04 -11.52
CA LYS A 109 -3.21 -1.14 -10.58
C LYS A 109 -4.45 -2.02 -10.76
N PRO A 110 -4.32 -3.36 -10.86
CA PRO A 110 -5.48 -4.25 -10.79
C PRO A 110 -6.06 -4.34 -9.38
N HIS A 111 -7.26 -4.91 -9.27
CA HIS A 111 -7.80 -5.37 -7.99
C HIS A 111 -6.85 -6.37 -7.32
N PHE A 112 -6.97 -6.57 -6.02
CA PHE A 112 -6.24 -7.54 -5.18
C PHE A 112 -4.74 -7.31 -5.03
N LEU A 113 -4.12 -6.41 -5.80
CA LEU A 113 -2.70 -6.09 -5.68
C LEU A 113 -2.47 -5.00 -4.63
N SER A 114 -1.62 -5.24 -3.64
CA SER A 114 -1.24 -4.21 -2.65
C SER A 114 -0.42 -3.10 -3.30
N THR A 115 -0.53 -1.85 -2.83
CA THR A 115 0.33 -0.77 -3.35
C THR A 115 1.78 -0.95 -2.91
N ILE A 116 1.99 -1.31 -1.64
CA ILE A 116 3.30 -1.48 -1.02
C ILE A 116 3.40 -2.84 -0.33
N PRO A 117 4.60 -3.39 -0.15
CA PRO A 117 4.84 -4.57 0.67
C PRO A 117 4.27 -4.41 2.07
N ARG A 118 3.34 -5.30 2.47
CA ARG A 118 2.76 -5.28 3.82
C ARG A 118 2.17 -6.64 4.21
N GLY A 119 2.48 -7.10 5.43
CA GLY A 119 1.92 -8.35 5.97
C GLY A 119 2.25 -9.56 5.11
N ARG A 120 1.23 -10.24 4.59
CA ARG A 120 1.37 -11.41 3.71
C ARG A 120 1.64 -11.04 2.23
N HIS A 121 1.41 -9.78 1.85
CA HIS A 121 1.59 -9.28 0.48
C HIS A 121 2.89 -8.49 0.40
N VAL A 122 3.97 -9.14 0.04
CA VAL A 122 5.31 -8.55 -0.06
C VAL A 122 5.73 -8.45 -1.52
N THR A 123 5.81 -9.59 -2.21
CA THR A 123 6.17 -9.66 -3.63
C THR A 123 5.00 -9.23 -4.52
N GLU A 124 3.77 -9.61 -4.16
CA GLU A 124 2.54 -9.21 -4.84
C GLU A 124 2.10 -7.80 -4.40
N SER A 125 2.93 -6.82 -4.78
CA SER A 125 2.65 -5.38 -4.61
C SER A 125 3.04 -4.59 -5.85
N VAL A 126 2.37 -3.45 -6.07
CA VAL A 126 2.64 -2.54 -7.20
C VAL A 126 4.12 -2.16 -7.23
N VAL A 127 4.67 -1.74 -6.10
CA VAL A 127 6.05 -1.27 -6.03
C VAL A 127 7.04 -2.38 -6.42
N VAL A 128 6.84 -3.61 -5.94
CA VAL A 128 7.75 -4.72 -6.24
C VAL A 128 7.62 -5.16 -7.69
N ARG A 129 6.39 -5.37 -8.17
CA ARG A 129 6.14 -5.75 -9.57
C ARG A 129 6.61 -4.68 -10.55
N ALA A 130 6.36 -3.39 -10.26
CA ALA A 130 6.82 -2.29 -11.11
C ALA A 130 8.36 -2.17 -11.15
N ARG A 131 9.04 -2.35 -10.02
CA ARG A 131 10.51 -2.38 -9.99
C ARG A 131 11.11 -3.48 -10.86
N GLN A 132 10.50 -4.67 -10.83
CA GLN A 132 10.93 -5.79 -11.66
C GLN A 132 10.60 -5.57 -13.15
N GLN A 133 9.38 -5.10 -13.42
CA GLN A 133 8.88 -4.90 -14.79
C GLN A 133 9.68 -3.81 -15.54
N LEU A 134 10.11 -2.75 -14.84
CA LEU A 134 10.75 -1.59 -15.44
C LEU A 134 12.27 -1.52 -15.18
N ASP A 135 12.81 -2.47 -14.40
CA ASP A 135 14.20 -2.45 -13.92
C ASP A 135 14.57 -1.12 -13.20
N LEU A 136 13.65 -0.59 -12.41
CA LEU A 136 13.80 0.64 -11.65
C LEU A 136 13.76 0.37 -10.13
N PRO A 137 14.87 -0.05 -9.50
CA PRO A 137 14.90 -0.43 -8.09
C PRO A 137 14.61 0.74 -7.12
N GLY A 138 14.74 1.99 -7.60
CA GLY A 138 14.46 3.22 -6.86
C GLY A 138 12.96 3.58 -6.75
N LEU A 139 12.09 2.93 -7.54
CA LEU A 139 10.65 3.23 -7.54
C LEU A 139 10.07 3.23 -6.13
N GLY A 140 9.27 4.26 -5.83
CA GLY A 140 8.56 4.38 -4.57
C GLY A 140 7.23 5.12 -4.73
N PRO A 141 6.22 4.82 -3.90
CA PRO A 141 4.90 5.37 -4.07
C PRO A 141 4.83 6.83 -3.59
N ALA A 142 4.17 7.70 -4.36
CA ALA A 142 3.76 9.04 -3.92
C ALA A 142 2.49 8.96 -3.06
N HIS A 143 1.59 8.04 -3.38
CA HIS A 143 0.39 7.74 -2.61
C HIS A 143 0.06 6.25 -2.70
N ARG A 144 -1.04 5.84 -2.08
CA ARG A 144 -1.47 4.45 -2.06
C ARG A 144 -2.96 4.29 -2.32
N LEU A 145 -3.32 3.16 -2.91
CA LEU A 145 -4.67 2.60 -2.94
C LEU A 145 -4.74 1.36 -2.03
N ASP A 146 -5.93 1.05 -1.56
CA ASP A 146 -6.18 -0.20 -0.85
C ASP A 146 -5.97 -1.41 -1.79
N ARG A 147 -5.67 -2.59 -1.23
CA ARG A 147 -5.43 -3.82 -1.99
C ARG A 147 -6.54 -4.11 -3.00
N LEU A 148 -7.78 -3.97 -2.59
CA LEU A 148 -8.95 -4.30 -3.40
C LEU A 148 -9.34 -3.20 -4.41
N THR A 149 -8.93 -1.95 -4.21
CA THR A 149 -9.23 -0.84 -5.11
C THR A 149 -8.33 -0.91 -6.34
N ALA A 150 -8.90 -0.89 -7.54
CA ALA A 150 -8.15 -0.78 -8.79
C ALA A 150 -7.91 0.68 -9.21
N GLY A 151 -7.07 0.88 -10.22
CA GLY A 151 -6.84 2.17 -10.87
C GLY A 151 -5.50 2.82 -10.61
N LEU A 152 -5.43 4.13 -10.82
CA LEU A 152 -4.19 4.88 -10.94
C LEU A 152 -3.40 5.00 -9.64
N VAL A 153 -2.11 4.65 -9.71
CA VAL A 153 -1.13 4.84 -8.64
C VAL A 153 0.08 5.56 -9.19
N LEU A 154 0.45 6.69 -8.58
CA LEU A 154 1.65 7.46 -8.90
C LEU A 154 2.84 6.94 -8.09
N LEU A 155 3.90 6.57 -8.79
CA LEU A 155 5.21 6.23 -8.24
C LEU A 155 6.24 7.28 -8.67
N THR A 156 7.28 7.47 -7.87
CA THR A 156 8.46 8.24 -8.25
C THR A 156 9.59 7.29 -8.63
N THR A 157 10.38 7.63 -9.65
CA THR A 157 11.49 6.81 -10.15
C THR A 157 12.63 6.70 -9.13
N GLU A 158 12.89 7.78 -8.41
CA GLU A 158 13.99 7.90 -7.46
C GLU A 158 13.56 8.53 -6.13
N GLN A 159 14.35 8.28 -5.10
CA GLN A 159 14.11 8.82 -3.75
C GLN A 159 14.11 10.36 -3.71
N ARG A 160 14.94 11.01 -4.51
CA ARG A 160 15.03 12.49 -4.54
C ARG A 160 13.71 13.18 -4.93
N TRP A 161 12.90 12.55 -5.76
CA TRP A 161 11.61 13.09 -6.19
C TRP A 161 10.47 12.83 -5.19
N ARG A 162 10.64 11.83 -4.29
CA ARG A 162 9.56 11.32 -3.45
C ARG A 162 8.90 12.38 -2.60
N ALA A 163 9.68 13.22 -1.91
CA ALA A 163 9.13 14.24 -1.02
C ALA A 163 8.24 15.24 -1.77
N ALA A 164 8.68 15.74 -2.92
CA ALA A 164 7.92 16.70 -3.71
C ALA A 164 6.55 16.15 -4.13
N TYR A 165 6.52 14.92 -4.70
CA TYR A 165 5.24 14.34 -5.13
C TYR A 165 4.36 13.87 -3.97
N GLN A 166 4.91 13.41 -2.83
CA GLN A 166 4.12 13.08 -1.64
C GLN A 166 3.43 14.31 -1.05
N GLN A 167 4.11 15.47 -1.03
CA GLN A 167 3.55 16.73 -0.55
C GLN A 167 2.34 17.18 -1.38
N VAL A 168 2.30 16.92 -2.69
CA VAL A 168 1.13 17.21 -3.54
C VAL A 168 -0.13 16.48 -3.01
N PHE A 169 0.02 15.22 -2.57
CA PHE A 169 -1.08 14.47 -1.95
C PHE A 169 -1.38 14.90 -0.52
N GLU A 170 -0.36 15.17 0.27
CA GLU A 170 -0.49 15.61 1.67
C GLU A 170 -1.22 16.97 1.77
N HIS A 171 -0.86 17.92 0.90
CA HIS A 171 -1.48 19.24 0.84
C HIS A 171 -2.78 19.26 0.02
N ARG A 172 -3.26 18.09 -0.45
CA ARG A 172 -4.52 17.96 -1.21
C ARG A 172 -4.55 18.76 -2.52
N LEU A 173 -3.41 18.90 -3.15
CA LEU A 173 -3.26 19.58 -4.44
C LEU A 173 -3.50 18.64 -5.64
N VAL A 174 -4.08 17.47 -5.38
CA VAL A 174 -4.44 16.45 -6.36
C VAL A 174 -5.95 16.35 -6.46
N SER A 175 -6.47 16.46 -7.68
CA SER A 175 -7.84 16.03 -8.02
C SER A 175 -7.85 14.56 -8.29
N LYS A 176 -8.76 13.82 -7.64
CA LYS A 176 -8.93 12.37 -7.77
C LYS A 176 -10.39 12.09 -8.06
N ARG A 177 -10.68 11.31 -9.09
CA ARG A 177 -12.01 10.80 -9.36
C ARG A 177 -12.02 9.28 -9.31
N TYR A 178 -13.00 8.77 -8.61
CA TYR A 178 -13.24 7.34 -8.50
C TYR A 178 -14.59 7.00 -9.08
N LEU A 179 -14.73 5.79 -9.59
CA LEU A 179 -16.00 5.19 -9.95
C LEU A 179 -16.28 4.03 -9.00
N ALA A 180 -17.53 3.89 -8.59
CA ALA A 180 -18.00 2.77 -7.78
C ALA A 180 -19.34 2.24 -8.30
N LEU A 181 -19.57 0.93 -8.23
CA LEU A 181 -20.89 0.33 -8.44
C LEU A 181 -21.50 -0.06 -7.10
N ALA A 182 -22.75 0.34 -6.91
CA ALA A 182 -23.58 -0.03 -5.76
C ALA A 182 -25.04 -0.10 -6.18
N ASN A 183 -25.92 -0.45 -5.25
CA ASN A 183 -27.37 -0.39 -5.50
C ASN A 183 -27.81 1.04 -5.81
N HIS A 184 -28.86 1.17 -6.60
CA HIS A 184 -29.52 2.44 -6.89
C HIS A 184 -30.61 2.70 -5.84
N ASP A 185 -30.53 3.84 -5.14
CA ASP A 185 -31.66 4.34 -4.33
C ASP A 185 -32.16 5.66 -4.91
N PRO A 186 -33.32 5.67 -5.58
CA PRO A 186 -33.89 6.88 -6.18
C PRO A 186 -34.33 7.93 -5.16
N ARG A 187 -34.44 7.57 -3.87
CA ARG A 187 -34.80 8.50 -2.80
C ARG A 187 -33.61 9.33 -2.32
N LEU A 188 -32.40 8.89 -2.64
CA LEU A 188 -31.18 9.58 -2.23
C LEU A 188 -30.94 10.79 -3.14
N ALA A 189 -31.06 12.00 -2.56
CA ALA A 189 -30.73 13.22 -3.30
C ALA A 189 -29.22 13.32 -3.56
N LEU A 190 -28.84 13.38 -4.84
CA LEU A 190 -27.48 13.57 -5.32
C LEU A 190 -27.43 14.78 -6.29
N PRO A 191 -26.32 15.54 -6.37
CA PRO A 191 -25.04 15.29 -5.71
C PRO A 191 -25.07 15.55 -4.21
N ARG A 192 -24.23 14.84 -3.45
CA ARG A 192 -24.14 14.98 -1.99
C ARG A 192 -22.70 14.96 -1.50
N THR A 193 -22.35 15.87 -0.61
CA THR A 193 -21.07 15.83 0.11
C THR A 193 -21.24 15.11 1.44
N VAL A 194 -20.52 14.01 1.63
CA VAL A 194 -20.46 13.27 2.89
C VAL A 194 -19.21 13.71 3.64
N ARG A 195 -19.39 14.03 4.93
CA ARG A 195 -18.33 14.39 5.86
C ARG A 195 -18.44 13.55 7.11
N SER A 196 -17.33 12.93 7.54
CA SER A 196 -17.29 12.13 8.76
C SER A 196 -15.90 12.14 9.40
N HIS A 197 -15.83 11.67 10.65
CA HIS A 197 -14.57 11.43 11.32
C HIS A 197 -14.23 9.95 11.21
N ILE A 198 -13.23 9.61 10.39
CA ILE A 198 -12.82 8.22 10.12
C ILE A 198 -11.57 7.87 10.92
N VAL A 199 -11.63 6.76 11.64
CA VAL A 199 -10.52 6.16 12.40
C VAL A 199 -10.26 4.73 11.94
N LYS A 200 -8.99 4.39 11.76
CA LYS A 200 -8.54 3.03 11.50
C LYS A 200 -7.63 2.57 12.64
N ARG A 201 -8.16 1.71 13.50
CA ARG A 201 -7.40 1.16 14.62
C ARG A 201 -6.44 0.06 14.14
N ARG A 202 -5.27 -0.03 14.79
CA ARG A 202 -4.31 -1.09 14.52
C ARG A 202 -4.95 -2.45 14.87
N GLY A 203 -4.79 -3.44 13.98
CA GLY A 203 -5.37 -4.77 14.14
C GLY A 203 -6.82 -4.92 13.67
N SER A 204 -7.59 -3.83 13.51
CA SER A 204 -8.93 -3.92 12.92
C SER A 204 -8.86 -4.12 11.40
N LEU A 205 -9.76 -4.89 10.80
CA LEU A 205 -9.92 -5.01 9.35
C LEU A 205 -10.66 -3.79 8.78
N GLN A 206 -11.68 -3.32 9.46
CA GLN A 206 -12.50 -2.17 9.08
C GLN A 206 -11.96 -0.86 9.64
N ALA A 207 -12.13 0.24 8.94
CA ALA A 207 -12.15 1.58 9.49
C ALA A 207 -13.57 1.88 10.00
N GLN A 208 -13.72 2.88 10.87
CA GLN A 208 -14.98 3.22 11.52
C GLN A 208 -15.21 4.74 11.46
N GLU A 209 -16.45 5.14 11.31
CA GLU A 209 -16.88 6.50 11.52
C GLU A 209 -17.17 6.73 13.01
N ILE A 210 -16.68 7.84 13.54
CA ILE A 210 -16.88 8.22 14.94
C ILE A 210 -17.84 9.44 14.97
N PRO A 211 -19.09 9.24 15.40
CA PRO A 211 -20.05 10.34 15.50
C PRO A 211 -19.61 11.41 16.50
N GLY A 212 -20.02 12.67 16.25
CA GLY A 212 -19.81 13.78 17.17
C GLY A 212 -18.39 14.39 17.17
N LEU A 213 -17.46 13.86 16.38
CA LEU A 213 -16.14 14.45 16.20
C LEU A 213 -16.08 15.29 14.92
N GLU A 214 -15.21 16.32 14.94
CA GLU A 214 -14.94 17.14 13.76
C GLU A 214 -14.53 16.25 12.57
N PRO A 215 -15.16 16.42 11.38
CA PRO A 215 -14.88 15.63 10.21
C PRO A 215 -13.41 15.72 9.76
N ASN A 216 -12.79 14.58 9.52
CA ASN A 216 -11.45 14.49 8.95
C ASN A 216 -11.46 13.87 7.54
N ALA A 217 -12.63 13.49 7.06
CA ALA A 217 -12.89 12.88 5.74
C ALA A 217 -14.03 13.63 5.04
N GLU A 218 -13.85 13.88 3.72
CA GLU A 218 -14.84 14.54 2.88
C GLU A 218 -14.84 13.95 1.49
N THR A 219 -16.03 13.61 0.96
CA THR A 219 -16.22 13.06 -0.39
C THR A 219 -17.48 13.67 -1.02
N LEU A 220 -17.36 14.23 -2.23
CA LEU A 220 -18.50 14.52 -3.09
C LEU A 220 -18.92 13.22 -3.80
N ILE A 221 -20.21 12.89 -3.76
CA ILE A 221 -20.82 11.73 -4.38
C ILE A 221 -21.84 12.21 -5.40
N GLU A 222 -21.71 11.74 -6.64
CA GLU A 222 -22.57 12.08 -7.76
C GLU A 222 -23.08 10.79 -8.42
N LEU A 223 -24.31 10.81 -8.91
CA LEU A 223 -24.83 9.74 -9.75
C LEU A 223 -24.27 9.89 -11.17
N ASP A 224 -23.67 8.84 -11.72
CA ASP A 224 -23.08 8.84 -13.05
C ASP A 224 -23.98 8.10 -14.07
N GLU A 225 -24.39 6.86 -13.75
CA GLU A 225 -25.20 6.03 -14.63
C GLU A 225 -26.07 5.08 -13.81
N VAL A 226 -27.29 4.79 -14.30
CA VAL A 226 -28.22 3.82 -13.68
C VAL A 226 -28.50 2.69 -14.66
N ARG A 227 -28.45 1.44 -14.18
CA ARG A 227 -28.84 0.24 -14.92
C ARG A 227 -29.67 -0.68 -14.01
N GLY A 228 -30.97 -0.68 -14.22
CA GLY A 228 -31.89 -1.45 -13.37
C GLY A 228 -31.82 -1.05 -11.90
N SER A 229 -31.52 -2.00 -11.03
CA SER A 229 -31.36 -1.79 -9.58
C SER A 229 -29.98 -1.32 -9.17
N LEU A 230 -29.05 -1.15 -10.13
CA LEU A 230 -27.67 -0.77 -9.87
C LEU A 230 -27.38 0.62 -10.40
N ALA A 231 -26.40 1.30 -9.77
CA ALA A 231 -25.90 2.57 -10.23
C ALA A 231 -24.36 2.63 -10.17
N ARG A 232 -23.81 3.40 -11.10
CA ARG A 232 -22.42 3.86 -11.03
C ARG A 232 -22.39 5.24 -10.42
N TYR A 233 -21.57 5.38 -9.40
CA TYR A 233 -21.36 6.63 -8.68
C TYR A 233 -19.98 7.18 -9.00
N ARG A 234 -19.91 8.49 -9.20
CA ARG A 234 -18.66 9.26 -9.28
C ARG A 234 -18.34 9.82 -7.90
N LEU A 235 -17.14 9.53 -7.41
CA LEU A 235 -16.69 9.91 -6.08
C LEU A 235 -15.48 10.82 -6.20
N THR A 236 -15.57 12.03 -5.64
CA THR A 236 -14.47 13.00 -5.64
C THR A 236 -14.05 13.28 -4.18
N PRO A 237 -13.05 12.53 -3.65
CA PRO A 237 -12.58 12.73 -2.27
C PRO A 237 -11.63 13.92 -2.17
N ARG A 238 -11.89 14.83 -1.23
CA ARG A 238 -10.96 15.91 -0.85
C ARG A 238 -9.88 15.45 0.11
N THR A 239 -10.09 14.35 0.80
CA THR A 239 -9.20 13.73 1.78
C THR A 239 -8.83 12.32 1.35
N GLY A 240 -7.99 11.61 2.11
CA GLY A 240 -7.53 10.25 1.76
C GLY A 240 -7.44 9.34 2.98
N ARG A 241 -8.52 9.21 3.77
CA ARG A 241 -8.54 8.28 4.90
C ARG A 241 -8.69 6.84 4.43
N THR A 242 -8.15 5.91 5.20
CA THR A 242 -8.28 4.47 4.92
C THR A 242 -9.75 4.07 4.81
N HIS A 243 -10.13 3.39 3.73
CA HIS A 243 -11.48 2.94 3.41
C HIS A 243 -12.54 4.06 3.28
N GLN A 244 -12.13 5.33 3.12
CA GLN A 244 -13.03 6.47 3.15
C GLN A 244 -14.23 6.33 2.21
N LEU A 245 -13.99 6.02 0.92
CA LEU A 245 -15.04 5.93 -0.09
C LEU A 245 -16.02 4.79 0.20
N ARG A 246 -15.49 3.67 0.70
CA ARG A 246 -16.25 2.48 1.08
C ARG A 246 -17.18 2.79 2.26
N LEU A 247 -16.65 3.48 3.29
CA LEU A 247 -17.45 3.92 4.44
C LEU A 247 -18.51 4.93 4.05
N HIS A 248 -18.16 5.96 3.28
CA HIS A 248 -19.10 7.02 2.90
C HIS A 248 -20.26 6.49 2.06
N LEU A 249 -20.03 5.55 1.11
CA LEU A 249 -21.14 4.90 0.42
C LEU A 249 -21.94 3.98 1.33
N ASN A 250 -21.26 3.20 2.18
CA ASN A 250 -21.93 2.33 3.14
C ASN A 250 -22.83 3.11 4.13
N SER A 251 -22.38 4.28 4.61
CA SER A 251 -23.16 5.13 5.53
C SER A 251 -24.43 5.74 4.88
N LEU A 252 -24.49 5.74 3.55
CA LEU A 252 -25.68 6.12 2.79
C LEU A 252 -26.59 4.92 2.47
N GLY A 253 -26.29 3.72 2.98
CA GLY A 253 -27.01 2.49 2.65
C GLY A 253 -26.66 1.91 1.27
N LEU A 254 -25.56 2.35 0.66
CA LEU A 254 -25.07 1.96 -0.66
C LEU A 254 -23.71 1.27 -0.58
N PRO A 255 -23.57 0.11 0.10
CA PRO A 255 -22.29 -0.59 0.13
C PRO A 255 -21.82 -0.91 -1.29
N ILE A 256 -20.52 -0.74 -1.53
CA ILE A 256 -19.92 -1.00 -2.84
C ILE A 256 -20.01 -2.50 -3.16
N LEU A 257 -20.39 -2.85 -4.37
CA LEU A 257 -20.47 -4.24 -4.79
C LEU A 257 -19.11 -4.95 -4.71
N GLY A 258 -19.12 -6.17 -4.19
CA GLY A 258 -17.91 -6.96 -4.00
C GLY A 258 -17.04 -6.48 -2.83
N ASP A 259 -17.59 -5.69 -1.90
CA ASP A 259 -16.85 -5.28 -0.71
C ASP A 259 -16.89 -6.36 0.38
N PRO A 260 -15.75 -7.01 0.73
CA PRO A 260 -15.74 -8.05 1.75
C PRO A 260 -15.64 -7.50 3.18
N LEU A 261 -15.63 -6.18 3.35
CA LEU A 261 -15.49 -5.56 4.67
C LEU A 261 -16.68 -4.69 5.08
N TYR A 262 -17.51 -4.23 4.13
CA TYR A 262 -18.66 -3.37 4.40
C TYR A 262 -19.91 -3.86 3.65
N PRO A 263 -21.09 -3.92 4.33
CA PRO A 263 -21.36 -3.46 5.71
C PRO A 263 -20.77 -4.36 6.79
N GLU A 264 -20.48 -5.61 6.49
CA GLU A 264 -19.94 -6.63 7.42
C GLU A 264 -18.66 -7.27 6.88
N VAL A 265 -17.89 -7.88 7.79
CA VAL A 265 -16.67 -8.59 7.40
C VAL A 265 -17.04 -9.98 6.93
N LEU A 266 -16.76 -10.27 5.66
CA LEU A 266 -16.89 -11.60 5.08
C LEU A 266 -15.57 -12.36 5.22
N ASP A 267 -15.67 -13.64 5.50
CA ASP A 267 -14.51 -14.56 5.50
C ASP A 267 -14.22 -14.98 4.06
N VAL A 268 -13.26 -14.30 3.44
CA VAL A 268 -12.85 -14.52 2.05
C VAL A 268 -11.38 -14.91 2.03
N ASP A 269 -11.06 -15.99 1.36
CA ASP A 269 -9.68 -16.42 1.19
C ASP A 269 -8.81 -15.36 0.52
N ILE A 270 -7.56 -15.30 0.95
CA ILE A 270 -6.61 -14.28 0.50
C ILE A 270 -6.26 -14.42 -0.99
N ASP A 271 -6.39 -15.60 -1.53
CA ASP A 271 -6.13 -16.02 -2.92
C ASP A 271 -7.42 -16.22 -3.74
N ASP A 272 -8.58 -15.88 -3.18
CA ASP A 272 -9.80 -15.73 -3.95
C ASP A 272 -9.79 -14.39 -4.70
N PHE A 273 -9.73 -14.45 -6.02
CA PHE A 273 -9.74 -13.31 -6.93
C PHE A 273 -11.03 -13.23 -7.76
N SER A 274 -12.07 -13.99 -7.41
CA SER A 274 -13.31 -14.13 -8.18
C SER A 274 -14.21 -12.90 -8.10
N THR A 275 -14.25 -12.23 -6.93
CA THR A 275 -15.17 -11.12 -6.68
C THR A 275 -14.43 -9.81 -6.43
N PRO A 276 -14.09 -9.04 -7.47
CA PRO A 276 -13.39 -7.76 -7.31
C PRO A 276 -14.32 -6.69 -6.71
N LEU A 277 -13.79 -5.93 -5.75
CA LEU A 277 -14.42 -4.71 -5.24
C LEU A 277 -14.70 -3.75 -6.40
N LYS A 278 -15.94 -3.38 -6.65
CA LYS A 278 -16.32 -2.48 -7.74
C LYS A 278 -15.98 -1.02 -7.43
N LEU A 279 -14.69 -0.74 -7.17
CA LEU A 279 -14.13 0.58 -6.90
C LEU A 279 -12.87 0.81 -7.73
N LEU A 280 -12.86 1.89 -8.52
CA LEU A 280 -11.80 2.24 -9.47
C LEU A 280 -11.33 3.67 -9.26
N ALA A 281 -10.04 3.90 -9.02
CA ALA A 281 -9.38 5.20 -9.11
C ALA A 281 -9.21 5.58 -10.60
N ALA A 282 -10.22 6.22 -11.17
CA ALA A 282 -10.37 6.40 -12.61
C ALA A 282 -9.52 7.56 -13.17
N GLU A 283 -9.43 8.67 -12.43
CA GLU A 283 -8.72 9.85 -12.90
C GLU A 283 -7.84 10.44 -11.79
N LEU A 284 -6.69 10.98 -12.23
CA LEU A 284 -5.71 11.64 -11.37
C LEU A 284 -5.21 12.90 -12.08
N GLU A 285 -5.37 14.06 -11.44
CA GLU A 285 -4.94 15.34 -12.00
C GLU A 285 -4.19 16.16 -10.94
N PHE A 286 -3.08 16.75 -11.33
CA PHE A 286 -2.28 17.64 -10.48
C PHE A 286 -1.37 18.54 -11.29
N THR A 287 -0.84 19.60 -10.68
CA THR A 287 0.27 20.36 -11.23
C THR A 287 1.57 19.72 -10.77
N ASP A 288 2.45 19.38 -11.71
CA ASP A 288 3.77 18.78 -11.43
C ASP A 288 4.58 19.72 -10.51
N PRO A 289 5.00 19.24 -9.32
CA PRO A 289 5.68 20.09 -8.34
C PRO A 289 7.10 20.50 -8.75
N VAL A 290 7.64 19.92 -9.82
CA VAL A 290 9.00 20.18 -10.29
C VAL A 290 9.03 21.14 -11.48
N ASP A 291 8.15 20.92 -12.47
CA ASP A 291 8.15 21.73 -13.70
C ASP A 291 6.92 22.63 -13.88
N GLY A 292 5.95 22.55 -12.94
CA GLY A 292 4.74 23.38 -12.96
C GLY A 292 3.72 23.01 -14.03
N ARG A 293 3.92 21.92 -14.79
CA ARG A 293 3.02 21.52 -15.88
C ARG A 293 1.79 20.80 -15.35
N PRO A 294 0.60 21.00 -15.94
CA PRO A 294 -0.57 20.21 -15.61
C PRO A 294 -0.36 18.75 -16.06
N ARG A 295 -0.71 17.82 -15.19
CA ARG A 295 -0.68 16.38 -15.43
C ARG A 295 -2.07 15.83 -15.25
N GLN A 296 -2.55 15.08 -16.23
CA GLN A 296 -3.84 14.40 -16.20
C GLN A 296 -3.66 12.97 -16.70
N PHE A 297 -4.17 12.00 -15.92
CA PHE A 297 -4.11 10.58 -16.25
C PHE A 297 -5.48 9.94 -16.08
N ARG A 298 -5.78 8.96 -16.93
CA ARG A 298 -7.00 8.17 -16.87
C ARG A 298 -6.66 6.69 -16.88
N SER A 299 -7.37 5.93 -16.06
CA SER A 299 -7.29 4.47 -16.06
C SER A 299 -7.90 3.91 -17.35
N ALA A 300 -7.25 2.92 -17.92
CA ALA A 300 -7.81 2.15 -19.03
C ALA A 300 -8.75 1.03 -18.56
N ARG A 301 -8.90 0.84 -17.23
CA ARG A 301 -9.81 -0.13 -16.65
C ARG A 301 -11.25 0.40 -16.63
N ALA A 302 -12.19 -0.51 -16.71
CA ALA A 302 -13.61 -0.25 -16.51
C ALA A 302 -14.11 -1.06 -15.31
N LEU A 303 -15.22 -0.63 -14.73
CA LEU A 303 -16.00 -1.43 -13.79
C LEU A 303 -17.05 -2.22 -14.60
N ASP A 304 -16.86 -3.53 -14.68
CA ASP A 304 -17.84 -4.39 -15.33
C ASP A 304 -19.12 -4.43 -14.50
N TRP A 305 -20.22 -4.14 -15.13
CA TRP A 305 -21.54 -4.31 -14.54
C TRP A 305 -21.80 -5.80 -14.31
N PRO A 306 -22.34 -6.18 -13.14
CA PRO A 306 -22.81 -7.54 -12.95
C PRO A 306 -23.82 -7.89 -14.04
N THR A 307 -23.76 -9.12 -14.54
CA THR A 307 -24.81 -9.66 -15.41
C THR A 307 -26.11 -9.72 -14.61
N VAL A 308 -27.11 -8.99 -15.03
CA VAL A 308 -28.46 -9.11 -14.44
C VAL A 308 -29.06 -10.39 -15.04
N GLU A 309 -29.20 -11.44 -14.23
CA GLU A 309 -30.00 -12.61 -14.58
C GLU A 309 -31.47 -12.27 -14.52
#